data_3e621b7c2321da2a01273a4eef6455d8
#
_entry.id   3e621b7c2321da2a01273a4eef6455d8
#
_cell.length_a   1.000
_cell.length_b   1.000
_cell.length_c   1.000
_cell.angle_alpha   90.00
_cell.angle_beta   90.00
_cell.angle_gamma   90.00
#
_symmetry.space_group_name_H-M   'P 1'
#
loop_
_entity.id
_entity.type
_entity.pdbx_description
1 polymer ?
#
loop_
_entity_poly.entity_id
_entity_poly.type
_entity_poly.pdbx_seq_one_letter_code
_entity_poly.pdbx_strand_id
1 'polypeptide(L)'
;SNAYGQHFPVSIEIQLLGGLGEEERPTANLCTPGTAVIYRDQLDFTHCISSQSKTYHGDQWVHVEAIILGGESITHIVENDTVLKYKAPQIDDAFISKNREGKDWDNMGVSNKDKWIPRKGEIIEEGYIALQAESHPIDFKNIELLNLCGCMDKKAINYKTYYIKDDPKACVY
;
A
#
# COMPACT_ATOMS: atom_id res chain seq x y z
N SER A 1 -4.17 -11.64 7.39
CA SER A 1 -3.31 -12.63 6.72
C SER A 1 -4.08 -13.31 5.60
N ASN A 2 -3.40 -13.60 4.48
CA ASN A 2 -3.99 -14.37 3.40
C ASN A 2 -4.40 -15.75 3.87
N ALA A 3 -5.56 -16.22 3.40
CA ALA A 3 -5.89 -17.62 3.49
C ALA A 3 -4.97 -18.43 2.54
N TYR A 4 -4.70 -19.68 2.90
CA TYR A 4 -3.93 -20.55 2.04
C TYR A 4 -4.61 -20.71 0.67
N GLY A 5 -3.86 -20.51 -0.41
CA GLY A 5 -4.38 -20.55 -1.79
C GLY A 5 -4.98 -19.22 -2.29
N GLN A 6 -4.97 -18.17 -1.49
CA GLN A 6 -5.37 -16.84 -1.91
C GLN A 6 -4.24 -16.18 -2.70
N HIS A 7 -4.50 -15.73 -3.93
CA HIS A 7 -3.51 -15.07 -4.77
C HIS A 7 -3.25 -13.63 -4.33
N PHE A 8 -4.32 -12.88 -4.06
CA PHE A 8 -4.23 -11.48 -3.65
C PHE A 8 -5.03 -11.24 -2.37
N PRO A 9 -4.43 -10.64 -1.33
CA PRO A 9 -5.17 -10.18 -0.17
C PRO A 9 -6.00 -8.95 -0.52
N VAL A 10 -7.04 -8.67 0.26
CA VAL A 10 -7.62 -7.34 0.33
C VAL A 10 -6.56 -6.42 0.89
N SER A 11 -6.04 -5.52 0.09
CA SER A 11 -4.83 -4.74 0.41
C SER A 11 -4.70 -3.47 -0.41
N ILE A 12 -3.78 -2.65 0.02
CA ILE A 12 -3.13 -1.63 -0.80
C ILE A 12 -1.76 -2.19 -1.18
N GLU A 13 -1.48 -2.26 -2.46
CA GLU A 13 -0.24 -2.80 -2.98
C GLU A 13 0.62 -1.70 -3.61
N ILE A 14 1.88 -1.67 -3.24
CA ILE A 14 2.90 -0.90 -3.94
C ILE A 14 3.55 -1.86 -4.94
N GLN A 15 3.10 -1.80 -6.19
CA GLN A 15 3.56 -2.71 -7.23
C GLN A 15 4.94 -2.32 -7.74
N LEU A 16 5.91 -3.19 -7.56
CA LEU A 16 7.29 -2.99 -7.97
C LEU A 16 7.54 -3.72 -9.29
N LEU A 17 7.85 -2.97 -10.34
CA LEU A 17 8.07 -3.49 -11.69
C LEU A 17 9.46 -3.15 -12.21
N GLY A 18 10.16 -4.14 -12.75
CA GLY A 18 11.36 -3.94 -13.56
C GLY A 18 11.00 -3.68 -15.02
N GLY A 19 11.81 -2.90 -15.72
CA GLY A 19 11.65 -2.64 -17.16
C GLY A 19 12.00 -3.87 -18.02
N LEU A 20 11.31 -4.01 -19.14
CA LEU A 20 11.47 -5.14 -20.07
C LEU A 20 12.37 -4.82 -21.29
N GLY A 21 12.97 -3.63 -21.30
CA GLY A 21 13.94 -3.22 -22.32
C GLY A 21 13.49 -2.09 -23.24
N GLU A 22 12.27 -2.08 -23.71
CA GLU A 22 11.80 -1.13 -24.74
C GLU A 22 10.67 -0.23 -24.30
N GLU A 23 9.71 -0.73 -23.51
CA GLU A 23 8.50 0.03 -23.16
C GLU A 23 8.64 0.73 -21.81
N GLU A 24 7.91 1.84 -21.67
CA GLU A 24 7.76 2.50 -20.37
C GLU A 24 6.96 1.58 -19.43
N ARG A 25 7.55 1.31 -18.27
CA ARG A 25 6.98 0.49 -17.24
C ARG A 25 7.32 1.08 -15.87
N PRO A 26 6.56 2.09 -15.43
CA PRO A 26 6.82 2.75 -14.14
C PRO A 26 6.71 1.75 -12.99
N THR A 27 7.49 1.97 -11.94
CA THR A 27 7.46 1.17 -10.72
C THR A 27 6.77 1.91 -9.58
N ALA A 28 6.56 1.25 -8.44
CA ALA A 28 5.82 1.79 -7.30
C ALA A 28 4.41 2.29 -7.68
N ASN A 29 3.73 1.57 -8.56
CA ASN A 29 2.33 1.81 -8.87
C ASN A 29 1.45 1.49 -7.65
N LEU A 30 0.23 2.00 -7.64
CA LEU A 30 -0.78 1.58 -6.68
C LEU A 30 -1.68 0.52 -7.32
N CYS A 31 -1.80 -0.66 -6.70
CA CYS A 31 -2.87 -1.60 -7.02
C CYS A 31 -3.77 -1.83 -5.79
N THR A 32 -5.06 -2.03 -6.03
CA THR A 32 -6.11 -1.98 -5.00
C THR A 32 -6.98 -3.23 -5.04
N PRO A 33 -6.43 -4.43 -4.78
CA PRO A 33 -7.25 -5.64 -4.76
C PRO A 33 -8.25 -5.61 -3.59
N GLY A 34 -9.54 -5.46 -3.92
CA GLY A 34 -10.63 -5.36 -2.95
C GLY A 34 -10.64 -4.08 -2.12
N THR A 35 -10.02 -3.03 -2.62
CA THR A 35 -9.94 -1.72 -1.98
C THR A 35 -10.16 -0.60 -2.98
N ALA A 36 -10.33 0.61 -2.48
CA ALA A 36 -10.34 1.85 -3.25
C ALA A 36 -9.62 2.95 -2.47
N VAL A 37 -9.30 4.02 -3.13
CA VAL A 37 -8.60 5.17 -2.54
C VAL A 37 -9.21 6.49 -3.00
N ILE A 38 -8.95 7.57 -2.29
CA ILE A 38 -9.17 8.91 -2.83
C ILE A 38 -7.89 9.35 -3.55
N TYR A 39 -7.98 9.43 -4.87
CA TYR A 39 -6.92 9.90 -5.74
C TYR A 39 -7.39 11.16 -6.48
N ARG A 40 -6.57 12.22 -6.50
CA ARG A 40 -6.93 13.53 -7.08
C ARG A 40 -8.29 14.05 -6.59
N ASP A 41 -8.51 13.90 -5.27
CA ASP A 41 -9.72 14.30 -4.56
C ASP A 41 -11.03 13.62 -5.00
N GLN A 42 -10.93 12.50 -5.70
CA GLN A 42 -12.08 11.67 -6.08
C GLN A 42 -11.86 10.23 -5.61
N LEU A 43 -12.95 9.56 -5.26
CA LEU A 43 -12.92 8.13 -4.97
C LEU A 43 -12.64 7.38 -6.26
N ASP A 44 -11.51 6.69 -6.30
CA ASP A 44 -11.01 5.98 -7.46
C ASP A 44 -11.06 4.48 -7.23
N PHE A 45 -11.69 3.77 -8.14
CA PHE A 45 -11.85 2.31 -8.14
C PHE A 45 -10.96 1.62 -9.17
N THR A 46 -10.04 2.36 -9.79
CA THR A 46 -9.10 1.81 -10.75
C THR A 46 -8.21 0.78 -10.06
N HIS A 47 -8.19 -0.44 -10.58
CA HIS A 47 -7.46 -1.54 -9.95
C HIS A 47 -5.96 -1.23 -9.81
N CYS A 48 -5.33 -0.70 -10.86
CA CYS A 48 -3.95 -0.25 -10.78
C CYS A 48 -3.79 1.16 -11.36
N ILE A 49 -3.26 2.08 -10.56
CA ILE A 49 -2.94 3.46 -10.94
C ILE A 49 -1.43 3.54 -11.12
N SER A 50 -0.99 3.93 -12.32
CA SER A 50 0.42 4.09 -12.62
C SER A 50 1.02 5.28 -11.86
N SER A 51 2.21 5.08 -11.32
CA SER A 51 3.03 6.13 -10.74
C SER A 51 3.66 7.01 -11.83
N GLN A 52 4.35 8.06 -11.39
CA GLN A 52 5.16 8.93 -12.27
C GLN A 52 6.66 8.56 -12.22
N SER A 53 6.98 7.35 -11.77
CA SER A 53 8.38 6.91 -11.73
C SER A 53 8.95 6.67 -13.13
N LYS A 54 10.26 6.69 -13.20
CA LYS A 54 10.98 6.19 -14.37
C LYS A 54 10.84 4.67 -14.48
N THR A 55 11.15 4.14 -15.65
CA THR A 55 11.36 2.71 -15.87
C THR A 55 12.82 2.36 -15.58
N TYR A 56 13.02 1.32 -14.80
CA TYR A 56 14.35 0.81 -14.44
C TYR A 56 14.60 -0.50 -15.16
N HIS A 57 15.45 -0.45 -16.18
CA HIS A 57 15.82 -1.60 -17.00
C HIS A 57 17.04 -2.32 -16.46
N GLY A 58 17.11 -3.61 -16.74
CA GLY A 58 18.24 -4.45 -16.39
C GLY A 58 18.33 -4.78 -14.89
N ASP A 59 19.44 -5.39 -14.52
CA ASP A 59 19.71 -5.84 -13.14
C ASP A 59 20.30 -4.69 -12.33
N GLN A 60 19.45 -3.99 -11.58
CA GLN A 60 19.84 -2.86 -10.76
C GLN A 60 18.98 -2.77 -9.49
N TRP A 61 19.58 -2.27 -8.42
CA TRP A 61 18.85 -1.93 -7.21
C TRP A 61 18.14 -0.58 -7.38
N VAL A 62 16.90 -0.53 -6.93
CA VAL A 62 16.06 0.67 -6.91
C VAL A 62 15.58 0.91 -5.49
N HIS A 63 15.81 2.10 -4.96
CA HIS A 63 15.33 2.48 -3.64
C HIS A 63 13.86 2.88 -3.73
N VAL A 64 13.04 2.24 -2.91
CA VAL A 64 11.61 2.55 -2.80
C VAL A 64 11.25 2.81 -1.35
N GLU A 65 10.50 3.88 -1.11
CA GLU A 65 10.01 4.26 0.20
C GLU A 65 8.50 4.50 0.15
N ALA A 66 7.82 4.17 1.22
CA ALA A 66 6.41 4.51 1.42
C ALA A 66 6.23 5.28 2.73
N ILE A 67 5.64 6.46 2.67
CA ILE A 67 5.21 7.19 3.85
C ILE A 67 3.72 6.96 4.02
N ILE A 68 3.33 6.31 5.12
CA ILE A 68 1.95 5.94 5.41
C ILE A 68 1.51 6.63 6.70
N LEU A 69 0.58 7.55 6.57
CA LEU A 69 0.02 8.33 7.69
C LEU A 69 -1.43 7.91 7.95
N GLY A 70 -1.64 6.62 8.22
CA GLY A 70 -2.97 6.03 8.38
C GLY A 70 -3.86 6.28 7.16
N GLY A 71 -5.10 6.70 7.37
CA GLY A 71 -6.01 7.09 6.29
C GLY A 71 -5.77 8.48 5.71
N GLU A 72 -4.91 9.31 6.31
CA GLU A 72 -4.74 10.71 5.92
C GLU A 72 -3.95 10.87 4.62
N SER A 73 -2.88 10.09 4.46
CA SER A 73 -1.99 10.21 3.30
C SER A 73 -1.12 8.98 3.15
N ILE A 74 -0.98 8.52 1.91
CA ILE A 74 0.01 7.53 1.50
C ILE A 74 0.79 8.12 0.33
N THR A 75 2.12 8.06 0.43
CA THR A 75 3.03 8.63 -0.56
C THR A 75 4.05 7.57 -0.97
N HIS A 76 4.19 7.32 -2.26
CA HIS A 76 5.24 6.47 -2.82
C HIS A 76 6.41 7.33 -3.30
N ILE A 77 7.61 6.94 -2.94
CA ILE A 77 8.85 7.62 -3.29
C ILE A 77 9.76 6.60 -3.95
N VAL A 78 10.38 6.99 -5.07
CA VAL A 78 11.36 6.18 -5.79
C VAL A 78 12.59 7.06 -6.04
N GLU A 79 13.78 6.61 -5.61
CA GLU A 79 15.05 7.35 -5.75
C GLU A 79 14.95 8.81 -5.29
N ASN A 80 14.26 9.07 -4.17
CA ASN A 80 13.96 10.37 -3.58
C ASN A 80 12.89 11.22 -4.29
N ASP A 81 12.33 10.77 -5.39
CA ASP A 81 11.24 11.46 -6.07
C ASP A 81 9.87 10.95 -5.58
N THR A 82 8.96 11.85 -5.21
CA THR A 82 7.57 11.49 -4.97
C THR A 82 6.91 11.12 -6.29
N VAL A 83 6.49 9.88 -6.44
CA VAL A 83 5.95 9.35 -7.70
C VAL A 83 4.46 9.09 -7.68
N LEU A 84 3.86 8.96 -6.49
CA LEU A 84 2.41 8.78 -6.33
C LEU A 84 1.97 9.22 -4.93
N LYS A 85 0.79 9.84 -4.84
CA LYS A 85 0.18 10.21 -3.57
C LYS A 85 -1.33 10.05 -3.63
N TYR A 86 -1.90 9.46 -2.57
CA TYR A 86 -3.33 9.23 -2.40
C TYR A 86 -3.69 9.20 -0.91
N LYS A 87 -4.98 9.09 -0.60
CA LYS A 87 -5.49 9.08 0.77
C LYS A 87 -6.72 8.17 0.92
N ALA A 88 -7.16 7.97 2.15
CA ALA A 88 -8.37 7.27 2.51
C ALA A 88 -8.49 5.89 1.85
N PRO A 89 -7.48 5.00 2.01
CA PRO A 89 -7.63 3.62 1.56
C PRO A 89 -8.81 2.99 2.28
N GLN A 90 -9.71 2.36 1.53
CA GLN A 90 -10.93 1.81 2.09
C GLN A 90 -11.29 0.47 1.45
N ILE A 91 -12.03 -0.33 2.20
CA ILE A 91 -12.61 -1.57 1.66
C ILE A 91 -13.59 -1.19 0.55
N ASP A 92 -13.47 -1.85 -0.58
CA ASP A 92 -14.32 -1.59 -1.74
C ASP A 92 -14.99 -2.86 -2.26
N ASP A 93 -16.29 -2.76 -2.50
CA ASP A 93 -17.05 -3.80 -3.15
C ASP A 93 -17.35 -3.49 -4.63
N ALA A 94 -16.97 -2.31 -5.14
CA ALA A 94 -17.21 -1.94 -6.53
C ALA A 94 -16.41 -2.83 -7.49
N PHE A 95 -15.28 -3.33 -7.06
CA PHE A 95 -14.51 -4.35 -7.74
C PHE A 95 -15.26 -5.69 -7.84
N ILE A 96 -16.21 -5.92 -6.93
CA ILE A 96 -17.05 -7.11 -6.86
C ILE A 96 -18.36 -6.90 -7.62
N SER A 97 -18.98 -5.73 -7.48
CA SER A 97 -20.41 -5.51 -7.76
C SER A 97 -20.69 -4.77 -9.05
N LYS A 98 -19.80 -3.92 -9.56
CA LYS A 98 -20.07 -3.20 -10.82
C LYS A 98 -19.94 -4.09 -12.04
N ASN A 99 -21.02 -4.79 -12.36
CA ASN A 99 -21.16 -5.67 -13.52
C ASN A 99 -20.26 -6.90 -13.53
N ARG A 100 -19.62 -7.23 -12.41
CA ARG A 100 -18.70 -8.35 -12.31
C ARG A 100 -19.21 -9.47 -11.43
N GLU A 101 -20.39 -9.32 -10.82
CA GLU A 101 -21.13 -10.35 -10.09
C GLU A 101 -20.31 -11.11 -9.03
N GLY A 102 -19.33 -10.45 -8.42
CA GLY A 102 -18.44 -11.07 -7.46
C GLY A 102 -17.42 -12.05 -8.05
N LYS A 103 -17.39 -12.24 -9.35
CA LYS A 103 -16.48 -13.19 -10.02
C LYS A 103 -15.02 -12.80 -9.89
N ASP A 104 -14.72 -11.51 -9.81
CA ASP A 104 -13.33 -11.06 -9.73
C ASP A 104 -12.68 -11.44 -8.40
N TRP A 105 -13.43 -11.37 -7.30
CA TRP A 105 -12.93 -11.85 -6.03
C TRP A 105 -12.76 -13.37 -6.02
N ASP A 106 -13.67 -14.11 -6.65
CA ASP A 106 -13.55 -15.55 -6.81
C ASP A 106 -12.34 -15.90 -7.71
N ASN A 107 -12.14 -15.16 -8.81
CA ASN A 107 -10.99 -15.33 -9.70
C ASN A 107 -9.66 -14.97 -9.03
N MET A 108 -9.64 -14.00 -8.14
CA MET A 108 -8.47 -13.63 -7.35
C MET A 108 -8.23 -14.55 -6.16
N GLY A 109 -9.11 -15.53 -5.93
CA GLY A 109 -8.98 -16.44 -4.79
C GLY A 109 -9.13 -15.74 -3.44
N VAL A 110 -9.84 -14.62 -3.38
CA VAL A 110 -10.08 -13.92 -2.11
C VAL A 110 -11.01 -14.72 -1.23
N SER A 111 -10.48 -15.21 -0.12
CA SER A 111 -11.24 -15.96 0.86
C SER A 111 -12.08 -15.04 1.74
N ASN A 112 -13.21 -15.59 2.25
CA ASN A 112 -14.07 -14.90 3.22
C ASN A 112 -14.62 -13.55 2.71
N LYS A 113 -14.94 -13.44 1.43
CA LYS A 113 -15.55 -12.24 0.85
C LYS A 113 -16.77 -11.75 1.66
N ASP A 114 -17.55 -12.65 2.22
CA ASP A 114 -18.71 -12.33 3.07
C ASP A 114 -18.33 -11.52 4.32
N LYS A 115 -17.07 -11.57 4.75
CA LYS A 115 -16.56 -10.73 5.84
C LYS A 115 -16.13 -9.34 5.35
N TRP A 116 -15.77 -9.22 4.09
CA TRP A 116 -15.28 -7.97 3.52
C TRP A 116 -16.41 -7.10 2.97
N ILE A 117 -17.38 -7.71 2.29
CA ILE A 117 -18.51 -6.99 1.68
C ILE A 117 -19.27 -6.08 2.66
N PRO A 118 -19.59 -6.51 3.91
CA PRO A 118 -20.25 -5.64 4.88
C PRO A 118 -19.42 -4.45 5.35
N ARG A 119 -18.11 -4.48 5.11
CA ARG A 119 -17.15 -3.44 5.53
C ARG A 119 -16.87 -2.41 4.44
N LYS A 120 -17.65 -2.39 3.38
CA LYS A 120 -17.53 -1.42 2.30
C LYS A 120 -17.48 0.02 2.81
N GLY A 121 -16.49 0.78 2.32
CA GLY A 121 -16.24 2.16 2.72
C GLY A 121 -15.54 2.32 4.06
N GLU A 122 -15.22 1.23 4.77
CA GLU A 122 -14.41 1.28 5.98
C GLU A 122 -12.97 1.68 5.62
N ILE A 123 -12.48 2.73 6.26
CA ILE A 123 -11.10 3.20 6.06
C ILE A 123 -10.12 2.19 6.67
N ILE A 124 -9.06 1.88 5.95
CA ILE A 124 -7.99 1.00 6.38
C ILE A 124 -6.95 1.86 7.09
N GLU A 125 -6.87 1.76 8.40
CA GLU A 125 -5.94 2.53 9.23
C GLU A 125 -4.76 1.71 9.73
N GLU A 126 -4.90 0.38 9.75
CA GLU A 126 -3.89 -0.54 10.26
C GLU A 126 -3.91 -1.87 9.48
N GLY A 127 -2.83 -2.63 9.59
CA GLY A 127 -2.72 -3.92 8.94
C GLY A 127 -1.31 -4.51 9.02
N TYR A 128 -1.04 -5.45 8.14
CA TYR A 128 0.24 -6.12 8.03
C TYR A 128 0.96 -5.64 6.78
N ILE A 129 2.29 -5.65 6.83
CA ILE A 129 3.15 -5.45 5.67
C ILE A 129 3.57 -6.84 5.19
N ALA A 130 3.46 -7.08 3.88
CA ALA A 130 3.92 -8.30 3.24
C ALA A 130 4.81 -7.96 2.03
N LEU A 131 5.79 -8.78 1.78
CA LEU A 131 6.59 -8.76 0.55
C LEU A 131 6.11 -9.92 -0.32
N GLN A 132 5.89 -9.65 -1.59
CA GLN A 132 5.37 -10.64 -2.54
C GLN A 132 6.24 -10.68 -3.79
N ALA A 133 6.52 -11.89 -4.27
CA ALA A 133 6.99 -12.14 -5.62
C ALA A 133 5.82 -12.69 -6.44
N GLU A 134 5.52 -12.06 -7.57
CA GLU A 134 4.44 -12.46 -8.45
C GLU A 134 4.98 -12.80 -9.83
N SER A 135 4.86 -14.09 -10.19
CA SER A 135 5.20 -14.65 -11.51
C SER A 135 6.67 -14.56 -11.93
N HIS A 136 7.51 -13.86 -11.22
CA HIS A 136 8.96 -13.73 -11.49
C HIS A 136 9.73 -13.44 -10.20
N PRO A 137 11.03 -13.78 -10.14
CA PRO A 137 11.84 -13.50 -8.97
C PRO A 137 12.02 -12.00 -8.75
N ILE A 138 12.12 -11.62 -7.49
CA ILE A 138 12.47 -10.28 -7.04
C ILE A 138 13.33 -10.39 -5.79
N ASP A 139 14.36 -9.58 -5.70
CA ASP A 139 15.24 -9.50 -4.54
C ASP A 139 14.94 -8.24 -3.73
N PHE A 140 14.90 -8.38 -2.41
CA PHE A 140 14.75 -7.28 -1.48
C PHE A 140 15.97 -7.19 -0.56
N LYS A 141 16.43 -5.97 -0.27
CA LYS A 141 17.48 -5.73 0.73
C LYS A 141 17.17 -4.50 1.57
N ASN A 142 17.79 -4.39 2.74
CA ASN A 142 17.68 -3.22 3.63
C ASN A 142 16.21 -2.84 3.90
N ILE A 143 15.40 -3.85 4.29
CA ILE A 143 13.99 -3.62 4.60
C ILE A 143 13.91 -3.00 5.98
N GLU A 144 13.48 -1.74 6.03
CA GLU A 144 13.42 -0.94 7.25
C GLU A 144 12.01 -0.40 7.49
N LEU A 145 11.63 -0.26 8.75
CA LEU A 145 10.38 0.36 9.17
C LEU A 145 10.68 1.42 10.21
N LEU A 146 10.36 2.67 9.90
CA LEU A 146 10.38 3.77 10.85
C LEU A 146 8.99 4.01 11.42
N ASN A 147 8.80 3.73 12.71
CA ASN A 147 7.57 4.07 13.40
C ASN A 147 7.51 5.59 13.67
N LEU A 148 6.50 6.26 13.10
CA LEU A 148 6.28 7.69 13.25
C LEU A 148 5.34 8.04 14.42
N CYS A 149 4.88 7.04 15.19
CA CYS A 149 4.05 7.21 16.36
C CYS A 149 4.86 6.95 17.63
N GLY A 150 4.81 7.85 18.60
CA GLY A 150 5.50 7.68 19.86
C GLY A 150 5.33 8.87 20.80
N CYS A 151 6.07 8.87 21.90
CA CYS A 151 6.00 9.95 22.89
C CYS A 151 6.50 11.28 22.32
N MET A 152 5.64 12.30 22.27
CA MET A 152 5.99 13.65 21.83
C MET A 152 6.26 14.63 22.99
N ASP A 153 6.24 14.16 24.24
CA ASP A 153 6.68 14.96 25.37
C ASP A 153 8.21 15.10 25.38
N LYS A 154 8.70 16.33 25.20
CA LYS A 154 10.14 16.64 25.17
C LYS A 154 10.88 16.33 26.46
N LYS A 155 10.16 16.12 27.57
CA LYS A 155 10.73 15.75 28.88
C LYS A 155 10.95 14.23 29.00
N ALA A 156 10.31 13.44 28.16
CA ALA A 156 10.46 11.99 28.16
C ALA A 156 11.82 11.56 27.58
N ILE A 157 12.41 10.52 28.17
CA ILE A 157 13.71 9.96 27.75
C ILE A 157 13.66 9.44 26.31
N ASN A 158 12.51 8.93 25.88
CA ASN A 158 12.31 8.33 24.57
C ASN A 158 11.65 9.27 23.56
N TYR A 159 11.64 10.59 23.82
CA TYR A 159 11.23 11.58 22.82
C TYR A 159 12.08 11.50 21.55
N LYS A 160 11.43 11.58 20.39
CA LYS A 160 12.10 11.71 19.09
C LYS A 160 11.48 12.85 18.28
N THR A 161 12.33 13.60 17.61
CA THR A 161 11.91 14.77 16.81
C THR A 161 11.12 14.42 15.56
N TYR A 162 11.21 13.17 15.10
CA TYR A 162 10.53 12.68 13.91
C TYR A 162 9.13 12.08 14.18
N TYR A 163 8.73 11.94 15.43
CA TYR A 163 7.36 11.53 15.73
C TYR A 163 6.36 12.59 15.27
N ILE A 164 5.32 12.14 14.59
CA ILE A 164 4.24 12.99 14.05
C ILE A 164 2.88 12.65 14.65
N LYS A 165 2.76 11.48 15.28
CA LYS A 165 1.57 11.06 16.02
C LYS A 165 1.97 10.79 17.47
N ASP A 166 1.31 11.50 18.39
CA ASP A 166 1.58 11.34 19.83
C ASP A 166 0.96 10.06 20.40
N ASP A 167 1.76 9.32 21.13
CA ASP A 167 1.31 8.23 21.99
C ASP A 167 1.79 8.52 23.43
N PRO A 168 0.98 9.21 24.23
CA PRO A 168 1.35 9.55 25.61
C PRO A 168 1.61 8.34 26.51
N LYS A 169 1.04 7.17 26.16
CA LYS A 169 1.25 5.93 26.92
C LYS A 169 2.63 5.32 26.67
N ALA A 170 3.26 5.68 25.57
CA ALA A 170 4.63 5.26 25.28
C ALA A 170 5.71 6.10 25.97
N CYS A 171 5.35 7.19 26.69
CA CYS A 171 6.31 8.06 27.35
C CYS A 171 7.03 7.34 28.51
N VAL A 172 8.35 7.50 28.56
CA VAL A 172 9.23 7.01 29.64
C VAL A 172 9.92 8.21 30.28
N TYR A 173 9.82 8.29 31.61
CA TYR A 173 10.40 9.39 32.41
C TYR A 173 11.50 8.90 33.32
#